data_800574c243496e429e5243e873a67652
#
_entry.id   800574c243496e429e5243e873a67652
#
_cell.length_a   1.000
_cell.length_b   1.000
_cell.length_c   1.000
_cell.angle_alpha   90.00
_cell.angle_beta   90.00
_cell.angle_gamma   90.00
#
_symmetry.space_group_name_H-M   'P 1'
#
loop_
_entity.id
_entity.type
_entity.pdbx_description
1 polymer ?
#
loop_
_entity_poly.entity_id
_entity_poly.type
_entity_poly.pdbx_seq_one_letter_code
_entity_poly.pdbx_strand_id
1 'polypeptide(L)'
;MKFYIRKLNAQELGYREGRVREAGRYILVSKRLQKEIGFFPRFPKDKIEPSTAVGCINSVNNILVYCEYVWHNGSAHRGKDLRLYLNEDIDPLNTFFNVNDYVVFFKFENDGENLFRLYRFNPADREYKSLEDITKEASIPSHHWVNNLDFINQNDRSFSNLKISNQTLRRVEERIGDPNENTLSPSEFKPIIRSIYQYKCAVTNTFINPSHYWNLQASHIKPDSHQGPFRPDNGILLNRDMHWAFDYGCFTLNDNLEVVVHEQIKDSSLNEFNGNKINLPEKKEFHPNLEYVKYHRKNIFGRLKPLRNN
;
A
#
# COMPACT_ATOMS: atom_id res chain seq x y z
N MET A 1 12.72 -15.91 -1.40
CA MET A 1 11.54 -15.08 -1.70
C MET A 1 10.46 -15.97 -2.29
N LYS A 2 9.20 -15.51 -2.30
CA LYS A 2 8.13 -16.33 -2.86
C LYS A 2 7.41 -15.57 -3.96
N PHE A 3 7.18 -16.24 -5.08
CA PHE A 3 6.37 -15.76 -6.17
C PHE A 3 5.10 -16.61 -6.24
N TYR A 4 3.97 -15.97 -6.38
CA TYR A 4 2.70 -16.64 -6.62
C TYR A 4 2.36 -16.52 -8.11
N ILE A 5 2.10 -17.64 -8.77
CA ILE A 5 1.84 -17.73 -10.21
C ILE A 5 0.39 -18.12 -10.43
N ARG A 6 -0.31 -17.37 -11.29
CA ARG A 6 -1.69 -17.64 -11.69
C ARG A 6 -1.81 -17.61 -13.21
N LYS A 7 -2.33 -18.68 -13.83
CA LYS A 7 -2.77 -18.67 -15.22
C LYS A 7 -4.23 -18.26 -15.27
N LEU A 8 -4.54 -17.16 -15.94
CA LEU A 8 -5.89 -16.60 -16.01
C LEU A 8 -6.81 -17.41 -16.93
N ASN A 9 -8.07 -17.52 -16.53
CA ASN A 9 -9.10 -18.16 -17.33
C ASN A 9 -10.22 -17.18 -17.72
N ALA A 10 -11.08 -17.59 -18.65
CA ALA A 10 -12.17 -16.77 -19.16
C ALA A 10 -13.15 -16.28 -18.08
N GLN A 11 -13.45 -17.12 -17.08
CA GLN A 11 -14.38 -16.78 -16.02
C GLN A 11 -13.89 -15.64 -15.15
N GLU A 12 -12.57 -15.57 -14.87
CA GLU A 12 -11.95 -14.51 -14.06
C GLU A 12 -12.02 -13.15 -14.76
N LEU A 13 -11.98 -13.16 -16.08
CA LEU A 13 -11.97 -11.96 -16.90
C LEU A 13 -13.36 -11.55 -17.42
N GLY A 14 -14.41 -12.05 -16.77
CA GLY A 14 -15.77 -11.66 -17.08
C GLY A 14 -16.38 -12.35 -18.31
N TYR A 15 -15.68 -13.33 -18.90
CA TYR A 15 -16.25 -14.12 -20.00
C TYR A 15 -17.03 -15.33 -19.48
N ARG A 16 -18.27 -15.50 -19.91
CA ARG A 16 -19.07 -16.68 -19.63
C ARG A 16 -19.85 -17.07 -20.86
N GLU A 17 -19.73 -18.32 -21.28
CA GLU A 17 -20.39 -18.82 -22.50
C GLU A 17 -20.06 -17.97 -23.75
N GLY A 18 -18.81 -17.46 -23.84
CA GLY A 18 -18.36 -16.64 -24.97
C GLY A 18 -18.86 -15.20 -24.97
N ARG A 19 -19.57 -14.75 -23.93
CA ARG A 19 -20.08 -13.38 -23.82
C ARG A 19 -19.39 -12.61 -22.70
N VAL A 20 -19.09 -11.32 -22.94
CA VAL A 20 -18.67 -10.41 -21.89
C VAL A 20 -19.84 -10.12 -20.94
N ARG A 21 -19.64 -10.28 -19.65
CA ARG A 21 -20.63 -9.92 -18.62
C ARG A 21 -20.19 -8.67 -17.88
N GLU A 22 -21.13 -7.92 -17.33
CA GLU A 22 -20.90 -6.82 -16.37
C GLU A 22 -20.34 -7.29 -15.02
N ALA A 23 -20.10 -8.61 -14.83
CA ALA A 23 -19.47 -9.15 -13.64
C ALA A 23 -18.02 -8.64 -13.56
N GLY A 24 -17.63 -8.09 -12.43
CA GLY A 24 -16.28 -7.56 -12.19
C GLY A 24 -15.20 -8.59 -12.52
N ARG A 25 -14.12 -8.12 -13.11
CA ARG A 25 -12.92 -8.91 -13.40
C ARG A 25 -12.10 -9.09 -12.13
N TYR A 26 -11.55 -10.28 -11.94
CA TYR A 26 -10.80 -10.61 -10.73
C TYR A 26 -9.73 -11.67 -11.02
N ILE A 27 -8.79 -11.82 -10.12
CA ILE A 27 -7.81 -12.91 -10.11
C ILE A 27 -8.14 -13.85 -8.96
N LEU A 28 -8.35 -15.13 -9.25
CA LEU A 28 -8.56 -16.14 -8.22
C LEU A 28 -7.27 -16.42 -7.45
N VAL A 29 -7.39 -16.51 -6.12
CA VAL A 29 -6.32 -16.93 -5.24
C VAL A 29 -6.64 -18.33 -4.69
N SER A 30 -5.73 -19.28 -4.85
CA SER A 30 -5.92 -20.64 -4.34
C SER A 30 -5.97 -20.67 -2.82
N LYS A 31 -7.07 -21.10 -2.23
CA LYS A 31 -7.22 -21.29 -0.78
C LYS A 31 -6.19 -22.27 -0.21
N ARG A 32 -5.88 -23.34 -0.97
CA ARG A 32 -4.89 -24.34 -0.58
C ARG A 32 -3.51 -23.70 -0.47
N LEU A 33 -3.05 -23.02 -1.53
CA LEU A 33 -1.75 -22.37 -1.53
C LEU A 33 -1.69 -21.21 -0.52
N GLN A 34 -2.79 -20.47 -0.35
CA GLN A 34 -2.87 -19.42 0.66
C GLN A 34 -2.73 -19.98 2.08
N LYS A 35 -3.31 -21.15 2.37
CA LYS A 35 -3.14 -21.84 3.65
C LYS A 35 -1.70 -22.32 3.84
N GLU A 36 -1.07 -22.81 2.78
CA GLU A 36 0.29 -23.35 2.78
C GLU A 36 1.35 -22.25 2.98
N ILE A 37 1.29 -21.18 2.19
CA ILE A 37 2.36 -20.17 2.13
C ILE A 37 2.02 -18.83 2.79
N GLY A 38 0.74 -18.55 3.07
CA GLY A 38 0.30 -17.30 3.70
C GLY A 38 0.66 -16.05 2.90
N PHE A 39 0.59 -16.11 1.56
CA PHE A 39 1.08 -15.07 0.66
C PHE A 39 0.26 -13.78 0.74
N PHE A 40 -1.07 -13.91 0.70
CA PHE A 40 -2.01 -12.80 0.84
C PHE A 40 -2.46 -12.62 2.31
N PRO A 41 -3.10 -11.49 2.66
CA PRO A 41 -3.66 -11.27 3.99
C PRO A 41 -4.62 -12.39 4.40
N ARG A 42 -4.64 -12.71 5.69
CA ARG A 42 -5.61 -13.67 6.27
C ARG A 42 -6.83 -12.91 6.76
N PHE A 43 -8.01 -13.48 6.52
CA PHE A 43 -9.25 -12.94 7.04
C PHE A 43 -9.61 -13.54 8.41
N PRO A 44 -10.22 -12.75 9.31
CA PRO A 44 -10.83 -13.25 10.53
C PRO A 44 -11.91 -14.29 10.19
N LYS A 45 -12.04 -15.34 11.02
CA LYS A 45 -12.99 -16.43 10.78
C LYS A 45 -14.45 -16.06 11.02
N ASP A 46 -14.68 -15.02 11.78
CA ASP A 46 -15.97 -14.54 12.30
C ASP A 46 -16.69 -13.55 11.37
N LYS A 47 -16.05 -13.10 10.29
CA LYS A 47 -16.66 -12.17 9.33
C LYS A 47 -17.29 -12.89 8.15
N ILE A 48 -18.49 -12.42 7.77
CA ILE A 48 -19.18 -12.83 6.53
C ILE A 48 -18.64 -11.95 5.40
N GLU A 49 -18.09 -12.56 4.34
CA GLU A 49 -17.48 -11.87 3.19
C GLU A 49 -16.47 -10.75 3.57
N PRO A 50 -15.44 -11.07 4.35
CA PRO A 50 -14.47 -10.06 4.69
C PRO A 50 -13.69 -9.60 3.46
N SER A 51 -13.45 -8.31 3.36
CA SER A 51 -12.59 -7.72 2.35
C SER A 51 -11.48 -6.87 2.97
N THR A 52 -10.41 -6.67 2.23
CA THR A 52 -9.32 -5.75 2.58
C THR A 52 -8.69 -5.18 1.31
N ALA A 53 -8.23 -3.95 1.38
CA ALA A 53 -7.44 -3.38 0.30
C ALA A 53 -6.02 -3.95 0.32
N VAL A 54 -5.51 -4.32 -0.84
CA VAL A 54 -4.11 -4.70 -1.04
C VAL A 54 -3.49 -3.84 -2.13
N GLY A 55 -2.28 -3.37 -1.88
CA GLY A 55 -1.55 -2.56 -2.85
C GLY A 55 -0.95 -3.45 -3.95
N CYS A 56 -1.35 -3.19 -5.19
CA CYS A 56 -0.87 -3.85 -6.39
C CYS A 56 -0.05 -2.89 -7.23
N ILE A 57 1.18 -3.24 -7.56
CA ILE A 57 2.05 -2.43 -8.40
C ILE A 57 2.12 -3.10 -9.75
N ASN A 58 1.64 -2.40 -10.79
CA ASN A 58 1.80 -2.85 -12.17
C ASN A 58 3.28 -2.69 -12.56
N SER A 59 3.92 -3.80 -12.96
CA SER A 59 5.35 -3.83 -13.31
C SER A 59 5.69 -3.02 -14.56
N VAL A 60 4.72 -2.74 -15.44
CA VAL A 60 4.95 -2.02 -16.70
C VAL A 60 5.07 -0.52 -16.49
N ASN A 61 4.19 0.07 -15.68
CA ASN A 61 4.10 1.52 -15.49
C ASN A 61 4.52 1.99 -14.09
N ASN A 62 4.81 1.05 -13.19
CA ASN A 62 5.20 1.29 -11.80
C ASN A 62 4.17 2.11 -11.00
N ILE A 63 2.87 1.92 -11.31
CA ILE A 63 1.77 2.55 -10.61
C ILE A 63 1.27 1.63 -9.48
N LEU A 64 1.15 2.18 -8.28
CA LEU A 64 0.50 1.54 -7.14
C LEU A 64 -1.01 1.77 -7.22
N VAL A 65 -1.74 0.69 -7.20
CA VAL A 65 -3.20 0.63 -7.24
C VAL A 65 -3.69 -0.16 -6.04
N TYR A 66 -4.76 0.29 -5.39
CA TYR A 66 -5.41 -0.51 -4.35
C TYR A 66 -6.53 -1.34 -4.94
N CYS A 67 -6.35 -2.66 -4.89
CA CYS A 67 -7.32 -3.66 -5.31
C CYS A 67 -8.04 -4.25 -4.10
N GLU A 68 -9.30 -4.53 -4.24
CA GLU A 68 -10.07 -5.19 -3.21
C GLU A 68 -9.80 -6.70 -3.22
N TYR A 69 -9.34 -7.24 -2.09
CA TYR A 69 -9.14 -8.66 -1.88
C TYR A 69 -10.23 -9.19 -0.95
N VAL A 70 -11.02 -10.17 -1.42
CA VAL A 70 -12.27 -10.59 -0.80
C VAL A 70 -12.30 -12.10 -0.58
N TRP A 71 -12.81 -12.51 0.56
CA TRP A 71 -13.33 -13.85 0.75
C TRP A 71 -14.79 -13.88 0.25
N HIS A 72 -14.98 -14.30 -0.98
CA HIS A 72 -16.29 -14.30 -1.62
C HIS A 72 -17.09 -15.54 -1.22
N ASN A 73 -18.27 -15.32 -0.64
CA ASN A 73 -19.25 -16.36 -0.38
C ASN A 73 -20.10 -16.59 -1.65
N GLY A 74 -19.81 -17.63 -2.39
CA GLY A 74 -20.66 -18.03 -3.51
C GLY A 74 -22.09 -18.37 -3.06
N SER A 75 -23.05 -18.44 -4.01
CA SER A 75 -24.38 -19.00 -3.75
C SER A 75 -24.30 -20.41 -3.18
N ALA A 76 -25.38 -20.90 -2.56
CA ALA A 76 -25.44 -22.20 -1.84
C ALA A 76 -24.83 -23.40 -2.60
N HIS A 77 -24.76 -23.33 -3.93
CA HIS A 77 -24.19 -24.37 -4.80
C HIS A 77 -22.76 -24.07 -5.31
N ARG A 78 -22.17 -22.91 -4.97
CA ARG A 78 -20.82 -22.52 -5.38
C ARG A 78 -19.94 -22.35 -4.15
N GLY A 79 -18.81 -23.02 -4.16
CA GLY A 79 -17.85 -22.94 -3.05
C GLY A 79 -17.34 -21.48 -2.85
N LYS A 80 -17.05 -21.17 -1.60
CA LYS A 80 -16.35 -19.92 -1.23
C LYS A 80 -14.99 -19.83 -1.93
N ASP A 81 -14.63 -18.68 -2.46
CA ASP A 81 -13.32 -18.45 -3.09
C ASP A 81 -12.67 -17.14 -2.64
N LEU A 82 -11.38 -17.02 -2.91
CA LEU A 82 -10.61 -15.79 -2.64
C LEU A 82 -10.41 -15.08 -3.96
N ARG A 83 -10.76 -13.79 -4.01
CA ARG A 83 -10.70 -12.97 -5.22
C ARG A 83 -9.92 -11.69 -4.97
N LEU A 84 -9.03 -11.35 -5.88
CA LEU A 84 -8.46 -10.03 -6.03
C LEU A 84 -9.17 -9.33 -7.18
N TYR A 85 -10.03 -8.36 -6.88
CA TYR A 85 -10.76 -7.63 -7.92
C TYR A 85 -9.85 -6.66 -8.64
N LEU A 86 -9.94 -6.68 -9.97
CA LEU A 86 -9.22 -5.76 -10.85
C LEU A 86 -10.06 -4.49 -11.00
N ASN A 87 -9.41 -3.36 -10.96
CA ASN A 87 -10.00 -2.07 -11.26
C ASN A 87 -9.37 -1.46 -12.52
N GLU A 88 -9.91 -0.34 -12.99
CA GLU A 88 -9.49 0.28 -14.23
C GLU A 88 -8.02 0.73 -14.23
N ASP A 89 -7.45 1.07 -13.06
CA ASP A 89 -6.06 1.51 -12.97
C ASP A 89 -5.06 0.36 -13.17
N ILE A 90 -5.41 -0.87 -12.76
CA ILE A 90 -4.54 -2.03 -12.93
C ILE A 90 -4.86 -2.81 -14.19
N ASP A 91 -6.09 -2.71 -14.69
CA ASP A 91 -6.58 -3.39 -15.90
C ASP A 91 -7.33 -2.38 -16.81
N PRO A 92 -6.62 -1.39 -17.39
CA PRO A 92 -7.23 -0.32 -18.16
C PRO A 92 -8.10 -0.85 -19.30
N LEU A 93 -9.30 -0.28 -19.43
CA LEU A 93 -10.30 -0.67 -20.44
C LEU A 93 -10.63 -2.18 -20.43
N ASN A 94 -10.33 -2.88 -19.34
CA ASN A 94 -10.48 -4.33 -19.22
C ASN A 94 -9.69 -5.13 -20.29
N THR A 95 -8.55 -4.60 -20.72
CA THR A 95 -7.76 -5.19 -21.82
C THR A 95 -6.31 -5.53 -21.45
N PHE A 96 -5.86 -5.09 -20.27
CA PHE A 96 -4.47 -5.37 -19.87
C PHE A 96 -4.27 -6.86 -19.59
N PHE A 97 -5.19 -7.53 -18.89
CA PHE A 97 -5.13 -8.96 -18.66
C PHE A 97 -6.03 -9.72 -19.63
N ASN A 98 -5.49 -10.80 -20.21
CA ASN A 98 -6.19 -11.63 -21.19
C ASN A 98 -6.26 -13.09 -20.75
N VAL A 99 -7.18 -13.84 -21.35
CA VAL A 99 -7.31 -15.30 -21.13
C VAL A 99 -6.01 -15.98 -21.52
N ASN A 100 -5.56 -16.91 -20.69
CA ASN A 100 -4.30 -17.63 -20.75
C ASN A 100 -3.04 -16.81 -20.38
N ASP A 101 -3.13 -15.53 -20.05
CA ASP A 101 -1.97 -14.83 -19.48
C ASP A 101 -1.56 -15.48 -18.14
N TYR A 102 -0.27 -15.49 -17.87
CA TYR A 102 0.25 -15.71 -16.55
C TYR A 102 0.39 -14.38 -15.82
N VAL A 103 -0.13 -14.34 -14.60
CA VAL A 103 0.14 -13.26 -13.64
C VAL A 103 1.04 -13.80 -12.55
N VAL A 104 2.18 -13.17 -12.38
CA VAL A 104 3.16 -13.50 -11.34
C VAL A 104 3.14 -12.40 -10.30
N PHE A 105 2.84 -12.76 -9.07
CA PHE A 105 2.86 -11.85 -7.93
C PHE A 105 4.16 -11.98 -7.17
N PHE A 106 4.78 -10.87 -6.90
CA PHE A 106 5.88 -10.76 -5.97
C PHE A 106 5.45 -9.94 -4.75
N LYS A 107 5.53 -10.53 -3.56
CA LYS A 107 5.16 -9.85 -2.32
C LYS A 107 6.34 -9.06 -1.76
N PHE A 108 6.08 -7.80 -1.42
CA PHE A 108 6.98 -6.98 -0.64
C PHE A 108 6.63 -7.09 0.83
N GLU A 109 7.59 -7.47 1.64
CA GLU A 109 7.49 -7.40 3.09
C GLU A 109 8.13 -6.10 3.54
N ASN A 110 7.35 -5.08 3.75
CA ASN A 110 7.81 -3.80 4.24
C ASN A 110 6.86 -3.30 5.31
N ASP A 111 7.33 -3.26 6.55
CA ASP A 111 6.67 -2.56 7.68
C ASP A 111 5.19 -2.95 7.90
N GLY A 112 4.85 -4.24 7.65
CA GLY A 112 3.48 -4.78 7.79
C GLY A 112 2.54 -4.44 6.61
N GLU A 113 3.04 -3.87 5.52
CA GLU A 113 2.25 -3.56 4.34
C GLU A 113 2.08 -4.79 3.44
N ASN A 114 0.87 -4.94 2.88
CA ASN A 114 0.57 -5.96 1.88
C ASN A 114 0.66 -5.35 0.48
N LEU A 115 1.90 -5.21 -0.02
CA LEU A 115 2.18 -4.73 -1.36
C LEU A 115 2.63 -5.88 -2.26
N PHE A 116 2.08 -5.92 -3.46
CA PHE A 116 2.37 -6.93 -4.45
C PHE A 116 2.75 -6.29 -5.78
N ARG A 117 3.88 -6.69 -6.37
CA ARG A 117 4.19 -6.35 -7.75
C ARG A 117 3.64 -7.43 -8.67
N LEU A 118 2.91 -7.04 -9.70
CA LEU A 118 2.28 -7.91 -10.67
C LEU A 118 3.03 -7.83 -11.98
N TYR A 119 3.50 -8.98 -12.44
CA TYR A 119 4.09 -9.19 -13.77
C TYR A 119 3.07 -9.95 -14.60
N ARG A 120 2.82 -9.48 -15.80
CA ARG A 120 1.99 -10.15 -16.77
C ARG A 120 2.86 -10.76 -17.86
N PHE A 121 2.60 -12.01 -18.22
CA PHE A 121 3.23 -12.70 -19.33
C PHE A 121 2.15 -13.29 -20.22
N ASN A 122 2.07 -12.82 -21.46
CA ASN A 122 1.14 -13.32 -22.48
C ASN A 122 1.80 -14.45 -23.30
N PRO A 123 1.04 -15.26 -24.08
CA PRO A 123 1.59 -16.39 -24.82
C PRO A 123 2.71 -16.07 -25.82
N ALA A 124 2.89 -14.81 -26.23
CA ALA A 124 3.97 -14.39 -27.13
C ALA A 124 5.25 -14.00 -26.39
N ASP A 125 5.20 -13.86 -25.05
CA ASP A 125 6.37 -13.47 -24.27
C ASP A 125 7.35 -14.64 -24.14
N ARG A 126 8.65 -14.34 -24.19
CA ARG A 126 9.72 -15.33 -24.13
C ARG A 126 9.66 -16.21 -22.88
N GLU A 127 9.29 -15.61 -21.74
CA GLU A 127 9.24 -16.23 -20.43
C GLU A 127 8.00 -17.13 -20.23
N TYR A 128 7.00 -17.00 -21.12
CA TYR A 128 5.74 -17.73 -21.01
C TYR A 128 5.94 -19.25 -20.98
N LYS A 129 6.81 -19.76 -21.83
CA LYS A 129 7.13 -21.19 -21.89
C LYS A 129 7.72 -21.70 -20.58
N SER A 130 8.60 -20.93 -19.97
CA SER A 130 9.19 -21.28 -18.65
C SER A 130 8.13 -21.36 -17.56
N LEU A 131 7.16 -20.42 -17.55
CA LEU A 131 6.04 -20.45 -16.62
C LEU A 131 5.12 -21.65 -16.87
N GLU A 132 4.88 -22.00 -18.12
CA GLU A 132 4.10 -23.18 -18.47
C GLU A 132 4.77 -24.47 -17.98
N ASP A 133 6.07 -24.62 -18.17
CA ASP A 133 6.81 -25.79 -17.70
C ASP A 133 6.85 -25.89 -16.17
N ILE A 134 7.05 -24.77 -15.46
CA ILE A 134 6.98 -24.71 -14.00
C ILE A 134 5.58 -25.12 -13.48
N THR A 135 4.53 -24.71 -14.16
CA THR A 135 3.16 -24.96 -13.70
C THR A 135 2.58 -26.30 -14.10
N LYS A 136 3.18 -26.99 -15.08
CA LYS A 136 2.77 -28.34 -15.52
C LYS A 136 2.89 -29.38 -14.41
N GLU A 137 3.92 -29.27 -13.60
CA GLU A 137 4.21 -30.22 -12.50
C GLU A 137 3.46 -29.85 -11.21
N ALA A 138 2.73 -28.73 -11.22
CA ALA A 138 2.01 -28.26 -10.05
C ALA A 138 0.81 -29.12 -9.72
N SER A 139 0.56 -29.36 -8.42
CA SER A 139 -0.63 -30.07 -7.94
C SER A 139 -1.94 -29.36 -8.30
N ILE A 140 -1.88 -28.10 -8.69
CA ILE A 140 -2.99 -27.28 -9.20
C ILE A 140 -2.44 -26.52 -10.42
N PRO A 141 -2.69 -26.96 -11.66
CA PRO A 141 -2.03 -26.44 -12.86
C PRO A 141 -2.20 -24.93 -13.12
N SER A 142 -3.27 -24.32 -12.60
CA SER A 142 -3.51 -22.88 -12.80
C SER A 142 -3.02 -21.99 -11.65
N HIS A 143 -2.48 -22.59 -10.57
CA HIS A 143 -1.93 -21.88 -9.43
C HIS A 143 -0.66 -22.58 -8.96
N HIS A 144 0.40 -21.82 -8.80
CA HIS A 144 1.65 -22.35 -8.27
C HIS A 144 2.40 -21.30 -7.47
N TRP A 145 3.43 -21.73 -6.74
CA TRP A 145 4.37 -20.82 -6.11
C TRP A 145 5.79 -21.36 -6.21
N VAL A 146 6.75 -20.47 -6.31
CA VAL A 146 8.18 -20.79 -6.39
C VAL A 146 8.99 -19.82 -5.53
N ASN A 147 10.18 -20.23 -5.15
CA ASN A 147 11.10 -19.39 -4.36
C ASN A 147 11.91 -18.43 -5.23
N ASN A 148 12.09 -18.71 -6.51
CA ASN A 148 12.86 -17.89 -7.43
C ASN A 148 12.30 -17.96 -8.85
N LEU A 149 12.43 -16.86 -9.58
CA LEU A 149 12.21 -16.76 -11.02
C LEU A 149 13.35 -15.93 -11.60
N ASP A 150 14.28 -16.59 -12.31
CA ASP A 150 15.54 -15.99 -12.77
C ASP A 150 15.32 -14.87 -13.80
N PHE A 151 14.21 -14.93 -14.51
CA PHE A 151 13.85 -13.94 -15.54
C PHE A 151 13.17 -12.69 -14.94
N ILE A 152 12.78 -12.70 -13.67
CA ILE A 152 12.31 -11.50 -12.99
C ILE A 152 13.51 -10.81 -12.37
N ASN A 153 13.87 -9.66 -12.92
CA ASN A 153 15.00 -8.88 -12.45
C ASN A 153 14.83 -8.52 -10.99
N GLN A 154 15.74 -9.01 -10.15
CA GLN A 154 15.72 -8.72 -8.72
C GLN A 154 15.95 -7.23 -8.40
N ASN A 155 16.50 -6.45 -9.32
CA ASN A 155 16.68 -5.00 -9.21
C ASN A 155 15.38 -4.22 -9.49
N ASP A 156 14.35 -4.87 -10.03
CA ASP A 156 13.01 -4.30 -10.26
C ASP A 156 12.22 -4.05 -8.95
N ARG A 157 12.92 -4.16 -7.82
CA ARG A 157 12.43 -3.94 -6.46
C ARG A 157 12.46 -2.47 -6.04
N SER A 158 12.92 -1.60 -6.93
CA SER A 158 13.01 -0.17 -6.63
C SER A 158 11.61 0.45 -6.56
N PHE A 159 11.30 1.07 -5.42
CA PHE A 159 10.16 1.96 -5.25
C PHE A 159 10.49 3.40 -5.62
N SER A 160 11.68 3.65 -6.16
CA SER A 160 12.21 5.00 -6.37
C SER A 160 11.37 5.91 -7.26
N ASN A 161 10.43 5.35 -8.03
CA ASN A 161 9.53 6.10 -8.91
C ASN A 161 8.08 5.58 -8.82
N LEU A 162 7.70 5.00 -7.68
CA LEU A 162 6.35 4.51 -7.49
C LEU A 162 5.38 5.68 -7.44
N LYS A 163 4.37 5.66 -8.29
CA LYS A 163 3.28 6.64 -8.30
C LYS A 163 2.01 5.97 -7.81
N ILE A 164 1.21 6.66 -7.02
CA ILE A 164 -0.16 6.21 -6.75
C ILE A 164 -1.04 6.57 -7.92
N SER A 165 -2.00 5.71 -8.23
CA SER A 165 -2.96 5.97 -9.29
C SER A 165 -3.79 7.22 -9.01
N ASN A 166 -4.08 7.97 -10.06
CA ASN A 166 -4.94 9.16 -9.96
C ASN A 166 -6.36 8.82 -9.46
N GLN A 167 -6.87 7.64 -9.80
CA GLN A 167 -8.17 7.17 -9.33
C GLN A 167 -8.15 6.93 -7.80
N THR A 168 -7.08 6.30 -7.29
CA THR A 168 -6.91 6.12 -5.84
C THR A 168 -6.86 7.47 -5.13
N LEU A 169 -6.10 8.45 -5.66
CA LEU A 169 -6.02 9.78 -5.07
C LEU A 169 -7.37 10.52 -5.11
N ARG A 170 -8.10 10.46 -6.23
CA ARG A 170 -9.45 11.05 -6.35
C ARG A 170 -10.43 10.44 -5.35
N ARG A 171 -10.44 9.10 -5.23
CA ARG A 171 -11.28 8.41 -4.24
C ARG A 171 -11.01 8.90 -2.82
N VAL A 172 -9.74 9.16 -2.50
CA VAL A 172 -9.35 9.67 -1.18
C VAL A 172 -9.81 11.11 -1.02
N GLU A 173 -9.63 11.96 -2.03
CA GLU A 173 -10.10 13.35 -2.03
C GLU A 173 -11.62 13.47 -1.82
N GLU A 174 -12.39 12.66 -2.54
CA GLU A 174 -13.86 12.62 -2.44
C GLU A 174 -14.37 12.21 -1.05
N ARG A 175 -13.54 11.50 -0.28
CA ARG A 175 -13.85 11.06 1.09
C ARG A 175 -13.36 12.02 2.17
N ILE A 176 -12.63 13.07 1.82
CA ILE A 176 -12.19 14.09 2.78
C ILE A 176 -13.41 14.97 3.12
N GLY A 177 -14.22 14.48 4.06
CA GLY A 177 -15.41 15.16 4.61
C GLY A 177 -15.22 15.46 6.10
N ASP A 178 -15.85 14.67 6.96
CA ASP A 178 -15.74 14.84 8.40
C ASP A 178 -14.29 14.61 8.90
N PRO A 179 -13.70 15.58 9.63
CA PRO A 179 -12.34 15.44 10.16
C PRO A 179 -12.13 14.27 11.12
N ASN A 180 -13.19 13.70 11.68
CA ASN A 180 -13.11 12.61 12.65
C ASN A 180 -13.26 11.23 11.99
N GLU A 181 -13.58 11.17 10.70
CA GLU A 181 -13.76 9.91 9.98
C GLU A 181 -12.49 9.45 9.27
N ASN A 182 -12.27 8.13 9.25
CA ASN A 182 -11.21 7.52 8.47
C ASN A 182 -11.53 7.59 6.97
N THR A 183 -10.65 8.21 6.18
CA THR A 183 -10.74 8.19 4.72
C THR A 183 -9.92 7.08 4.10
N LEU A 184 -8.99 6.51 4.86
CA LEU A 184 -8.09 5.43 4.47
C LEU A 184 -8.28 4.23 5.39
N SER A 185 -8.03 3.04 4.87
CA SER A 185 -7.77 1.88 5.71
C SER A 185 -6.37 1.95 6.32
N PRO A 186 -6.09 1.24 7.43
CA PRO A 186 -4.74 1.19 8.00
C PRO A 186 -3.67 0.71 7.01
N SER A 187 -4.04 -0.18 6.06
CA SER A 187 -3.13 -0.67 5.01
C SER A 187 -2.85 0.34 3.90
N GLU A 188 -3.75 1.30 3.67
CA GLU A 188 -3.58 2.36 2.68
C GLU A 188 -2.79 3.57 3.21
N PHE A 189 -2.85 3.82 4.52
CA PHE A 189 -2.29 5.03 5.12
C PHE A 189 -0.79 5.23 4.80
N LYS A 190 0.04 4.26 5.16
CA LYS A 190 1.50 4.38 4.99
C LYS A 190 1.92 4.61 3.53
N PRO A 191 1.48 3.81 2.55
CA PRO A 191 1.87 4.00 1.16
C PRO A 191 1.34 5.31 0.57
N ILE A 192 0.13 5.74 0.93
CA ILE A 192 -0.44 7.01 0.47
C ILE A 192 0.36 8.19 1.03
N ILE A 193 0.67 8.20 2.33
CA ILE A 193 1.51 9.24 2.92
C ILE A 193 2.89 9.29 2.25
N ARG A 194 3.55 8.15 2.02
CA ARG A 194 4.82 8.14 1.28
C ARG A 194 4.72 8.77 -0.11
N SER A 195 3.66 8.45 -0.83
CA SER A 195 3.46 8.94 -2.19
C SER A 195 3.16 10.43 -2.25
N ILE A 196 2.24 10.95 -1.43
CA ILE A 196 1.88 12.37 -1.45
C ILE A 196 3.04 13.27 -1.01
N TYR A 197 3.98 12.76 -0.19
CA TYR A 197 5.24 13.41 0.15
C TYR A 197 6.39 13.09 -0.82
N GLN A 198 6.09 12.46 -1.98
CA GLN A 198 7.07 12.13 -3.01
C GLN A 198 8.29 11.35 -2.47
N TYR A 199 8.06 10.48 -1.49
CA TYR A 199 9.10 9.66 -0.85
C TYR A 199 10.25 10.47 -0.25
N LYS A 200 9.96 11.63 0.33
CA LYS A 200 10.93 12.48 1.03
C LYS A 200 10.43 12.85 2.42
N CYS A 201 11.35 12.92 3.37
CA CYS A 201 11.02 13.39 4.72
C CYS A 201 10.50 14.82 4.68
N ALA A 202 9.37 15.09 5.33
CA ALA A 202 8.76 16.42 5.37
C ALA A 202 9.67 17.49 5.99
N VAL A 203 10.49 17.11 6.97
CA VAL A 203 11.40 18.05 7.66
C VAL A 203 12.73 18.19 6.93
N THR A 204 13.40 17.07 6.61
CA THR A 204 14.76 17.11 6.07
C THR A 204 14.84 17.10 4.55
N ASN A 205 13.74 16.88 3.86
CA ASN A 205 13.66 16.70 2.40
C ASN A 205 14.57 15.58 1.85
N THR A 206 14.98 14.65 2.68
CA THR A 206 15.90 13.56 2.33
C THR A 206 15.25 12.19 2.47
N PHE A 207 15.87 11.19 1.85
CA PHE A 207 15.53 9.78 2.06
C PHE A 207 16.79 8.93 1.91
N ILE A 208 16.77 7.75 2.55
CA ILE A 208 17.74 6.67 2.33
C ILE A 208 16.98 5.43 1.96
N ASN A 209 17.31 4.82 0.83
CA ASN A 209 16.70 3.61 0.35
C ASN A 209 17.75 2.59 -0.12
N PRO A 210 18.34 1.80 0.79
CA PRO A 210 19.22 0.71 0.41
C PRO A 210 18.38 -0.48 -0.08
N SER A 211 18.06 -0.50 -1.36
CA SER A 211 17.48 -1.62 -2.11
C SER A 211 16.08 -2.11 -1.71
N HIS A 212 15.62 -2.05 -0.45
CA HIS A 212 14.32 -2.60 -0.01
C HIS A 212 13.75 -2.00 1.26
N TYR A 213 14.48 -1.18 1.98
CA TYR A 213 14.07 -0.63 3.25
C TYR A 213 14.10 0.89 3.22
N TRP A 214 12.93 1.48 3.38
CA TRP A 214 12.84 2.93 3.53
C TRP A 214 13.26 3.32 4.95
N ASN A 215 14.07 4.37 5.07
CA ASN A 215 14.23 5.04 6.35
C ASN A 215 13.06 5.99 6.65
N LEU A 216 12.03 5.99 5.80
CA LEU A 216 10.85 6.87 5.89
C LEU A 216 9.67 6.14 6.52
N GLN A 217 9.02 6.80 7.46
CA GLN A 217 7.84 6.30 8.16
C GLN A 217 6.71 7.32 8.07
N ALA A 218 5.50 6.83 7.79
CA ALA A 218 4.30 7.63 7.87
C ALA A 218 3.87 7.73 9.34
N SER A 219 3.91 8.93 9.88
CA SER A 219 3.47 9.23 11.24
C SER A 219 2.09 9.88 11.23
N HIS A 220 1.26 9.56 12.23
CA HIS A 220 0.07 10.34 12.52
C HIS A 220 0.45 11.63 13.25
N ILE A 221 -0.14 12.75 12.84
CA ILE A 221 0.04 14.03 13.55
C ILE A 221 -0.73 14.00 14.88
N LYS A 222 -2.01 13.66 14.84
CA LYS A 222 -2.76 13.21 16.04
C LYS A 222 -2.62 11.69 16.11
N PRO A 223 -1.96 11.13 17.14
CA PRO A 223 -1.65 9.70 17.21
C PRO A 223 -2.89 8.80 17.14
N ASP A 224 -2.76 7.61 16.55
CA ASP A 224 -3.80 6.57 16.52
C ASP A 224 -4.20 6.16 17.95
N SER A 225 -3.24 6.03 18.87
CA SER A 225 -3.49 5.78 20.30
C SER A 225 -4.34 6.88 20.99
N HIS A 226 -4.45 8.05 20.38
CA HIS A 226 -5.32 9.16 20.79
C HIS A 226 -6.52 9.31 19.85
N GLN A 227 -6.95 8.23 19.19
CA GLN A 227 -8.04 8.23 18.22
C GLN A 227 -7.81 9.19 17.04
N GLY A 228 -6.57 9.30 16.59
CA GLY A 228 -6.23 10.01 15.36
C GLY A 228 -6.71 9.22 14.13
N PRO A 229 -7.47 9.83 13.22
CA PRO A 229 -8.03 9.11 12.08
C PRO A 229 -6.97 8.79 11.03
N PHE A 230 -7.19 7.70 10.28
CA PHE A 230 -6.40 7.35 9.11
C PHE A 230 -6.79 8.23 7.92
N ARG A 231 -6.17 9.41 7.82
CA ARG A 231 -6.44 10.44 6.83
C ARG A 231 -5.14 11.00 6.26
N PRO A 232 -5.10 11.43 4.99
CA PRO A 232 -3.90 12.05 4.43
C PRO A 232 -3.47 13.31 5.19
N ASP A 233 -4.43 14.15 5.59
CA ASP A 233 -4.22 15.40 6.31
C ASP A 233 -3.90 15.22 7.81
N ASN A 234 -3.99 13.97 8.32
CA ASN A 234 -3.45 13.57 9.63
C ASN A 234 -2.13 12.81 9.50
N GLY A 235 -1.54 12.75 8.33
CA GLY A 235 -0.29 12.06 8.06
C GLY A 235 0.87 12.99 7.74
N ILE A 236 2.06 12.65 8.22
CA ILE A 236 3.32 13.30 7.86
C ILE A 236 4.39 12.24 7.59
N LEU A 237 5.17 12.43 6.53
CA LEU A 237 6.26 11.50 6.20
C LEU A 237 7.56 11.96 6.83
N LEU A 238 8.15 11.14 7.67
CA LEU A 238 9.36 11.46 8.40
C LEU A 238 10.41 10.36 8.23
N ASN A 239 11.69 10.68 8.27
CA ASN A 239 12.73 9.69 8.48
C ASN A 239 12.66 9.17 9.93
N ARG A 240 13.33 8.07 10.25
CA ARG A 240 13.20 7.40 11.55
C ARG A 240 13.56 8.30 12.72
N ASP A 241 14.59 9.12 12.58
CA ASP A 241 15.05 10.01 13.65
C ASP A 241 14.03 11.13 13.89
N MET A 242 13.51 11.73 12.80
CA MET A 242 12.45 12.75 12.88
C MET A 242 11.14 12.18 13.39
N HIS A 243 10.77 10.94 12.99
CA HIS A 243 9.58 10.27 13.50
C HIS A 243 9.67 10.05 15.01
N TRP A 244 10.80 9.49 15.45
CA TRP A 244 11.06 9.32 16.87
C TRP A 244 10.99 10.66 17.63
N ALA A 245 11.67 11.70 17.13
CA ALA A 245 11.68 13.01 17.75
C ALA A 245 10.26 13.66 17.81
N PHE A 246 9.44 13.45 16.78
CA PHE A 246 8.07 13.93 16.72
C PHE A 246 7.19 13.23 17.76
N ASP A 247 7.22 11.91 17.81
CA ASP A 247 6.45 11.11 18.76
C ASP A 247 6.83 11.37 20.22
N TYR A 248 8.10 11.70 20.46
CA TYR A 248 8.59 12.09 21.79
C TYR A 248 8.30 13.55 22.15
N GLY A 249 7.75 14.32 21.23
CA GLY A 249 7.45 15.74 21.47
C GLY A 249 8.68 16.62 21.49
N CYS A 250 9.78 16.19 20.86
CA CYS A 250 10.99 16.99 20.73
C CYS A 250 10.78 18.21 19.84
N PHE A 251 9.91 18.08 18.85
CA PHE A 251 9.43 19.18 18.01
C PHE A 251 7.95 19.03 17.68
N THR A 252 7.37 20.11 17.20
CA THR A 252 6.01 20.16 16.67
C THR A 252 5.97 21.12 15.48
N LEU A 253 4.77 21.41 14.98
CA LEU A 253 4.55 22.42 13.94
C LEU A 253 3.74 23.59 14.51
N ASN A 254 4.01 24.81 14.03
CA ASN A 254 3.15 25.97 14.27
C ASN A 254 2.00 26.02 13.23
N ASP A 255 1.18 27.08 13.30
CA ASP A 255 0.01 27.24 12.40
C ASP A 255 0.43 27.56 10.94
N ASN A 256 1.69 27.93 10.70
CA ASN A 256 2.28 28.12 9.36
C ASN A 256 2.93 26.83 8.82
N LEU A 257 2.82 25.72 9.56
CA LEU A 257 3.50 24.45 9.28
C LEU A 257 5.04 24.59 9.28
N GLU A 258 5.55 25.37 10.19
CA GLU A 258 6.97 25.51 10.48
C GLU A 258 7.35 24.69 11.71
N VAL A 259 8.56 24.13 11.71
CA VAL A 259 9.09 23.32 12.80
C VAL A 259 9.32 24.18 14.04
N VAL A 260 8.85 23.73 15.19
CA VAL A 260 9.09 24.35 16.51
C VAL A 260 9.80 23.33 17.39
N VAL A 261 11.07 23.56 17.69
CA VAL A 261 11.90 22.69 18.53
C VAL A 261 11.73 23.05 20.00
N HIS A 262 11.61 22.03 20.86
CA HIS A 262 11.43 22.23 22.28
C HIS A 262 12.70 22.83 22.93
N GLU A 263 12.51 23.74 23.86
CA GLU A 263 13.58 24.50 24.53
C GLU A 263 14.71 23.61 25.09
N GLN A 264 14.35 22.51 25.75
CA GLN A 264 15.31 21.60 26.39
C GLN A 264 16.24 20.85 25.42
N ILE A 265 15.95 20.91 24.13
CA ILE A 265 16.73 20.20 23.12
C ILE A 265 17.27 21.12 22.00
N LYS A 266 17.28 22.42 22.22
CA LYS A 266 17.82 23.39 21.29
C LYS A 266 19.33 23.23 21.02
N ASP A 267 20.06 22.57 21.92
CA ASP A 267 21.46 22.26 21.71
C ASP A 267 21.73 21.04 20.83
N SER A 268 20.66 20.37 20.37
CA SER A 268 20.76 19.24 19.46
C SER A 268 20.79 19.69 17.99
N SER A 269 21.21 18.78 17.09
CA SER A 269 21.16 18.99 15.63
C SER A 269 19.75 19.24 15.10
N LEU A 270 18.71 18.89 15.87
CA LEU A 270 17.31 19.16 15.50
C LEU A 270 17.02 20.65 15.37
N ASN A 271 17.79 21.50 16.10
CA ASN A 271 17.59 22.95 16.08
C ASN A 271 17.90 23.62 14.74
N GLU A 272 18.66 22.97 13.87
CA GLU A 272 18.86 23.47 12.49
C GLU A 272 17.58 23.58 11.67
N PHE A 273 16.56 22.83 12.05
CA PHE A 273 15.25 22.84 11.40
C PHE A 273 14.26 23.81 12.05
N ASN A 274 14.60 24.40 13.21
CA ASN A 274 13.70 25.27 13.93
C ASN A 274 13.33 26.52 13.12
N GLY A 275 12.05 26.79 12.98
CA GLY A 275 11.49 27.86 12.14
C GLY A 275 11.39 27.53 10.65
N ASN A 276 11.96 26.43 10.19
CA ASN A 276 11.86 26.03 8.78
C ASN A 276 10.47 25.46 8.48
N LYS A 277 9.91 25.87 7.33
CA LYS A 277 8.66 25.30 6.83
C LYS A 277 8.91 23.88 6.33
N ILE A 278 8.00 22.97 6.66
CA ILE A 278 8.08 21.59 6.16
C ILE A 278 7.76 21.49 4.67
N ASN A 279 8.28 20.45 4.01
CA ASN A 279 7.85 20.09 2.66
C ASN A 279 6.42 19.60 2.71
N LEU A 280 5.55 20.15 1.87
CA LEU A 280 4.13 19.85 1.84
C LEU A 280 3.79 18.97 0.63
N PRO A 281 2.73 18.14 0.73
CA PRO A 281 2.13 17.53 -0.45
C PRO A 281 1.74 18.56 -1.50
N GLU A 282 1.76 18.17 -2.78
CA GLU A 282 1.41 19.06 -3.88
C GLU A 282 -0.05 19.57 -3.78
N LYS A 283 -0.98 18.69 -3.39
CA LYS A 283 -2.39 19.01 -3.24
C LYS A 283 -2.69 19.54 -1.83
N LYS A 284 -3.37 20.68 -1.77
CA LYS A 284 -3.71 21.35 -0.50
C LYS A 284 -4.61 20.52 0.41
N GLU A 285 -5.46 19.69 -0.15
CA GLU A 285 -6.35 18.78 0.56
C GLU A 285 -5.60 17.76 1.42
N PHE A 286 -4.34 17.51 1.08
CA PHE A 286 -3.47 16.59 1.82
C PHE A 286 -2.50 17.30 2.78
N HIS A 287 -2.55 18.64 2.87
CA HIS A 287 -1.72 19.37 3.83
C HIS A 287 -2.14 19.02 5.27
N PRO A 288 -1.20 19.00 6.22
CA PRO A 288 -1.48 18.79 7.63
C PRO A 288 -2.62 19.66 8.12
N ASN A 289 -3.68 19.05 8.65
CA ASN A 289 -4.81 19.76 9.22
C ASN A 289 -4.39 20.45 10.53
N LEU A 290 -4.66 21.73 10.64
CA LEU A 290 -4.25 22.55 11.79
C LEU A 290 -4.87 22.08 13.10
N GLU A 291 -6.02 21.40 13.09
CA GLU A 291 -6.61 20.82 14.30
C GLU A 291 -5.73 19.69 14.85
N TYR A 292 -5.20 18.81 13.99
CA TYR A 292 -4.28 17.76 14.43
C TYR A 292 -2.93 18.34 14.85
N VAL A 293 -2.45 19.35 14.16
CA VAL A 293 -1.22 20.08 14.53
C VAL A 293 -1.37 20.72 15.92
N LYS A 294 -2.48 21.41 16.18
CA LYS A 294 -2.81 21.99 17.48
C LYS A 294 -2.93 20.91 18.56
N TYR A 295 -3.55 19.77 18.21
CA TYR A 295 -3.62 18.63 19.12
C TYR A 295 -2.24 18.11 19.50
N HIS A 296 -1.34 17.90 18.53
CA HIS A 296 0.03 17.46 18.76
C HIS A 296 0.78 18.46 19.67
N ARG A 297 0.70 19.74 19.34
CA ARG A 297 1.34 20.82 20.11
C ARG A 297 0.86 20.86 21.56
N LYS A 298 -0.43 20.65 21.81
CA LYS A 298 -1.01 20.68 23.16
C LYS A 298 -0.74 19.39 23.96
N ASN A 299 -0.76 18.23 23.30
CA ASN A 299 -0.84 16.95 23.98
C ASN A 299 0.44 16.09 23.89
N ILE A 300 1.33 16.37 22.95
CA ILE A 300 2.54 15.57 22.71
C ILE A 300 3.80 16.41 22.90
N PHE A 301 3.86 17.61 22.29
CA PHE A 301 5.01 18.49 22.33
C PHE A 301 5.44 18.80 23.78
N GLY A 302 6.74 18.68 24.04
CA GLY A 302 7.34 18.94 25.34
C GLY A 302 7.15 17.85 26.41
N ARG A 303 6.45 16.75 26.08
CA ARG A 303 6.33 15.62 27.02
C ARG A 303 7.64 14.86 27.18
N LEU A 304 8.46 14.84 26.16
CA LEU A 304 9.79 14.19 26.10
C LEU A 304 9.79 12.73 26.61
N LYS A 305 8.69 12.02 26.35
CA LYS A 305 8.47 10.63 26.74
C LYS A 305 7.83 9.84 25.60
N PRO A 306 8.16 8.55 25.47
CA PRO A 306 7.53 7.72 24.46
C PRO A 306 6.02 7.66 24.68
N LEU A 307 5.26 7.69 23.57
CA LEU A 307 3.85 7.32 23.60
C LEU A 307 3.81 5.81 23.94
N ARG A 308 3.27 5.47 25.11
CA ARG A 308 3.00 4.08 25.45
C ARG A 308 1.90 3.57 24.52
N ASN A 309 2.20 2.58 23.69
CA ASN A 309 1.15 1.77 23.07
C ASN A 309 0.47 0.99 24.20
N ASN A 310 -0.77 1.30 24.49
CA ASN A 310 -1.63 0.50 25.34
C ASN A 310 -2.19 -0.66 24.56
#